data_5c1da76a3682edee1950b4ff5675db2a
#
_entry.id   5c1da76a3682edee1950b4ff5675db2a
#
_cell.length_a   1.000
_cell.length_b   1.000
_cell.length_c   1.000
_cell.angle_alpha   90.00
_cell.angle_beta   90.00
_cell.angle_gamma   90.00
#
_symmetry.space_group_name_H-M   'P 1'
#
loop_
_entity.id
_entity.type
_entity.pdbx_description
1 polymer ?
#
loop_
_entity_poly.entity_id
_entity_poly.type
_entity_poly.pdbx_seq_one_letter_code
_entity_poly.pdbx_strand_id
1 'polypeptide(L)'
;LEVLALFDKPDPLDGPYFEETIYVTPSRLPPETQAAIVSATRQAAQALGLQTGPIHAELRVNDQGPWVIEVAGRSIGGLCSRILEFGTGTTLEELILAHAVGDPIPSRDRRSGAVGVMMIPIPGRGILKGVDGIAEAQRVPGITGIEITVKRNHRIVPLPEGASYL
;
A
#
# COMPACT_ATOMS: atom_id res chain seq x y z
N LEU A 1 5.57 10.96 15.50
CA LEU A 1 5.24 10.22 14.27
C LEU A 1 6.21 10.59 13.15
N GLU A 2 6.74 9.60 12.47
CA GLU A 2 7.55 9.72 11.26
C GLU A 2 6.82 9.02 10.12
N VAL A 3 6.73 9.66 8.95
CA VAL A 3 6.12 9.05 7.76
C VAL A 3 7.24 8.47 6.92
N LEU A 4 7.23 7.16 6.72
CA LEU A 4 8.25 6.41 6.01
C LEU A 4 8.04 6.41 4.50
N ALA A 5 6.79 6.41 4.06
CA ALA A 5 6.41 6.44 2.64
C ALA A 5 5.02 7.05 2.45
N LEU A 6 4.84 7.72 1.31
CA LEU A 6 3.54 8.11 0.78
C LEU A 6 3.31 7.37 -0.52
N PHE A 7 2.14 6.76 -0.67
CA PHE A 7 1.70 6.13 -1.90
C PHE A 7 0.65 6.97 -2.59
N ASP A 8 0.83 7.22 -3.87
CA ASP A 8 -0.24 7.71 -4.73
C ASP A 8 -1.09 6.52 -5.19
N LYS A 9 -2.39 6.75 -5.31
CA LYS A 9 -3.37 5.86 -5.93
C LYS A 9 -3.85 6.54 -7.21
N PRO A 10 -3.14 6.32 -8.35
CA PRO A 10 -3.34 7.12 -9.56
C PRO A 10 -4.63 6.81 -10.31
N ASP A 11 -5.21 5.64 -10.11
CA ASP A 11 -6.48 5.29 -10.73
C ASP A 11 -7.64 6.10 -10.13
N PRO A 12 -8.60 6.54 -10.97
CA PRO A 12 -9.80 7.14 -10.47
C PRO A 12 -10.52 6.19 -9.52
N LEU A 13 -10.77 6.63 -8.30
CA LEU A 13 -11.56 5.87 -7.32
C LEU A 13 -13.04 6.17 -7.54
N ASP A 14 -13.50 5.83 -8.73
CA ASP A 14 -14.89 6.02 -9.16
C ASP A 14 -15.71 4.75 -8.87
N GLY A 15 -16.99 4.96 -8.66
CA GLY A 15 -17.89 3.85 -8.43
C GLY A 15 -18.21 3.59 -6.94
N PRO A 16 -19.07 2.60 -6.69
CA PRO A 16 -19.68 2.44 -5.36
C PRO A 16 -18.74 1.85 -4.31
N TYR A 17 -17.60 1.23 -4.68
CA TYR A 17 -16.73 0.48 -3.75
C TYR A 17 -15.34 1.06 -3.59
N PHE A 18 -14.98 2.07 -4.39
CA PHE A 18 -13.68 2.73 -4.36
C PHE A 18 -12.49 1.74 -4.38
N GLU A 19 -12.55 0.78 -5.30
CA GLU A 19 -11.57 -0.29 -5.42
C GLU A 19 -10.20 0.29 -5.83
N GLU A 20 -9.18 0.01 -5.03
CA GLU A 20 -7.84 0.57 -5.19
C GLU A 20 -6.95 -0.42 -5.92
N THR A 21 -6.60 -0.12 -7.15
CA THR A 21 -5.90 -1.04 -8.05
C THR A 21 -4.40 -0.80 -8.16
N ILE A 22 -3.95 0.46 -8.06
CA ILE A 22 -2.55 0.81 -8.25
C ILE A 22 -2.05 1.67 -7.08
N TYR A 23 -0.87 1.31 -6.57
CA TYR A 23 -0.14 2.04 -5.54
C TYR A 23 1.25 2.37 -6.04
N VAL A 24 1.66 3.63 -5.99
CA VAL A 24 2.98 4.09 -6.46
C VAL A 24 3.65 4.96 -5.40
N THR A 25 4.93 4.73 -5.15
CA THR A 25 5.75 5.55 -4.28
C THR A 25 7.12 5.83 -4.95
N PRO A 26 7.75 7.00 -4.75
CA PRO A 26 7.32 8.12 -3.92
C PRO A 26 6.14 8.88 -4.53
N SER A 27 5.41 9.58 -3.68
CA SER A 27 4.31 10.44 -4.12
C SER A 27 4.81 11.56 -5.05
N ARG A 28 4.03 11.87 -6.08
CA ARG A 28 4.27 12.97 -7.02
C ARG A 28 3.48 14.23 -6.68
N LEU A 29 2.75 14.21 -5.56
CA LEU A 29 2.05 15.40 -5.07
C LEU A 29 3.03 16.52 -4.74
N PRO A 30 2.62 17.79 -4.84
CA PRO A 30 3.44 18.92 -4.42
C PRO A 30 3.93 18.78 -2.98
N PRO A 31 5.15 19.25 -2.65
CA PRO A 31 5.72 19.11 -1.30
C PRO A 31 4.82 19.68 -0.19
N GLU A 32 4.13 20.78 -0.46
CA GLU A 32 3.17 21.40 0.46
C GLU A 32 1.98 20.49 0.75
N THR A 33 1.48 19.78 -0.27
CA THR A 33 0.40 18.82 -0.11
C THR A 33 0.86 17.59 0.68
N GLN A 34 2.06 17.08 0.40
CA GLN A 34 2.65 16.00 1.18
C GLN A 34 2.82 16.40 2.65
N ALA A 35 3.30 17.62 2.92
CA ALA A 35 3.44 18.13 4.28
C ALA A 35 2.08 18.24 5.01
N ALA A 36 1.03 18.66 4.29
CA ALA A 36 -0.33 18.72 4.84
C ALA A 36 -0.86 17.31 5.16
N ILE A 37 -0.63 16.31 4.31
CA ILE A 37 -0.96 14.89 4.56
C ILE A 37 -0.27 14.39 5.83
N VAL A 38 1.04 14.63 5.96
CA VAL A 38 1.83 14.26 7.15
C VAL A 38 1.25 14.89 8.41
N SER A 39 0.88 16.18 8.35
CA SER A 39 0.29 16.91 9.46
C SER A 39 -1.07 16.33 9.88
N ALA A 40 -1.96 16.08 8.91
CA ALA A 40 -3.28 15.50 9.17
C ALA A 40 -3.17 14.08 9.77
N THR A 41 -2.27 13.25 9.22
CA THR A 41 -1.99 11.90 9.76
C THR A 41 -1.49 11.96 11.20
N ARG A 42 -0.58 12.88 11.51
CA ARG A 42 -0.06 13.06 12.88
C ARG A 42 -1.16 13.45 13.86
N GLN A 43 -2.01 14.38 13.48
CA GLN A 43 -3.14 14.82 14.31
C GLN A 43 -4.12 13.67 14.57
N ALA A 44 -4.47 12.92 13.53
CA ALA A 44 -5.36 11.77 13.64
C ALA A 44 -4.77 10.67 14.55
N ALA A 45 -3.49 10.33 14.38
CA ALA A 45 -2.80 9.37 15.22
C ALA A 45 -2.79 9.80 16.70
N GLN A 46 -2.52 11.07 16.97
CA GLN A 46 -2.57 11.65 18.34
C GLN A 46 -3.98 11.57 18.93
N ALA A 47 -5.00 11.94 18.16
CA ALA A 47 -6.40 11.90 18.60
C ALA A 47 -6.87 10.48 18.95
N LEU A 48 -6.33 9.48 18.27
CA LEU A 48 -6.59 8.05 18.51
C LEU A 48 -5.70 7.46 19.62
N GLY A 49 -4.77 8.23 20.19
CA GLY A 49 -3.85 7.76 21.24
C GLY A 49 -2.78 6.78 20.72
N LEU A 50 -2.48 6.76 19.43
CA LEU A 50 -1.46 5.90 18.83
C LEU A 50 -0.07 6.47 19.10
N GLN A 51 0.65 5.88 20.05
CA GLN A 51 1.94 6.39 20.53
C GLN A 51 3.13 5.61 20.01
N THR A 52 2.98 4.32 19.79
CA THR A 52 4.07 3.39 19.44
C THR A 52 3.61 2.37 18.42
N GLY A 53 4.52 1.99 17.51
CA GLY A 53 4.26 0.98 16.49
C GLY A 53 3.90 1.54 15.12
N PRO A 54 3.69 0.65 14.14
CA PRO A 54 3.38 1.03 12.78
C PRO A 54 1.96 1.59 12.66
N ILE A 55 1.79 2.53 11.75
CA ILE A 55 0.49 3.13 11.42
C ILE A 55 0.33 3.12 9.89
N HIS A 56 -0.82 2.69 9.44
CA HIS A 56 -1.29 2.89 8.07
C HIS A 56 -2.42 3.90 8.08
N ALA A 57 -2.31 4.93 7.25
CA ALA A 57 -3.34 5.96 7.12
C ALA A 57 -3.72 6.15 5.65
N GLU A 58 -5.00 6.32 5.40
CA GLU A 58 -5.57 6.62 4.08
C GLU A 58 -6.22 7.99 4.10
N LEU A 59 -5.92 8.78 3.09
CA LEU A 59 -6.42 10.14 2.95
C LEU A 59 -6.87 10.40 1.53
N ARG A 60 -7.86 11.28 1.40
CA ARG A 60 -8.22 11.92 0.13
C ARG A 60 -7.82 13.38 0.14
N VAL A 61 -7.36 13.85 -1.00
CA VAL A 61 -6.97 15.25 -1.18
C VAL A 61 -7.93 15.92 -2.16
N ASN A 62 -8.44 17.09 -1.78
CA ASN A 62 -9.22 17.97 -2.66
C ASN A 62 -8.72 19.41 -2.52
N ASP A 63 -9.42 20.36 -3.11
CA ASP A 63 -9.06 21.79 -3.08
C ASP A 63 -9.02 22.40 -1.66
N GLN A 64 -9.64 21.75 -0.70
CA GLN A 64 -9.63 22.18 0.72
C GLN A 64 -8.50 21.52 1.52
N GLY A 65 -7.78 20.57 0.94
CA GLY A 65 -6.67 19.86 1.56
C GLY A 65 -6.91 18.36 1.77
N PRO A 66 -6.09 17.70 2.61
CA PRO A 66 -6.19 16.29 2.90
C PRO A 66 -7.29 15.98 3.94
N TRP A 67 -8.07 14.96 3.66
CA TRP A 67 -9.13 14.41 4.51
C TRP A 67 -8.80 12.98 4.88
N VAL A 68 -8.76 12.70 6.18
CA VAL A 68 -8.49 11.35 6.70
C VAL A 68 -9.71 10.46 6.45
N ILE A 69 -9.49 9.32 5.82
CA ILE A 69 -10.49 8.28 5.57
C ILE A 69 -10.36 7.16 6.60
N GLU A 70 -9.13 6.67 6.81
CA GLU A 70 -8.83 5.60 7.76
C GLU A 70 -7.48 5.82 8.42
N VAL A 71 -7.37 5.43 9.70
CA VAL A 71 -6.09 5.27 10.40
C VAL A 71 -6.12 3.95 11.15
N ALA A 72 -5.18 3.08 10.85
CA ALA A 72 -5.05 1.78 11.47
C ALA A 72 -3.70 1.63 12.18
N GLY A 73 -3.70 1.13 13.43
CA GLY A 73 -2.49 0.82 14.23
C GLY A 73 -1.80 -0.46 13.75
N ARG A 74 -1.49 -0.54 12.46
CA ARG A 74 -0.80 -1.65 11.79
C ARG A 74 -0.02 -1.14 10.58
N SER A 75 0.85 -1.97 10.00
CA SER A 75 1.49 -1.67 8.73
C SER A 75 0.52 -1.72 7.55
N ILE A 76 0.93 -1.12 6.42
CA ILE A 76 0.26 -1.31 5.14
C ILE A 76 0.27 -2.79 4.76
N GLY A 77 -0.82 -3.26 4.17
CA GLY A 77 -1.00 -4.66 3.81
C GLY A 77 -0.55 -5.00 2.38
N GLY A 78 -0.80 -6.26 2.02
CA GLY A 78 -0.57 -6.77 0.68
C GLY A 78 0.89 -6.68 0.23
N LEU A 79 1.09 -6.55 -1.06
CA LEU A 79 2.42 -6.42 -1.65
C LEU A 79 3.06 -5.03 -1.41
N CYS A 80 2.31 -4.05 -0.90
CA CYS A 80 2.82 -2.69 -0.67
C CYS A 80 3.92 -2.66 0.40
N SER A 81 3.86 -3.50 1.44
CA SER A 81 4.94 -3.61 2.42
C SER A 81 6.21 -4.16 1.81
N ARG A 82 6.09 -5.15 0.92
CA ARG A 82 7.22 -5.88 0.32
C ARG A 82 8.06 -5.05 -0.65
N ILE A 83 7.52 -3.96 -1.19
CA ILE A 83 8.26 -3.07 -2.09
C ILE A 83 8.95 -1.92 -1.36
N LEU A 84 8.81 -1.84 -0.02
CA LEU A 84 9.47 -0.83 0.80
C LEU A 84 10.79 -1.37 1.35
N GLU A 85 11.88 -0.72 0.93
CA GLU A 85 13.21 -0.97 1.46
C GLU A 85 13.83 0.33 1.98
N PHE A 86 14.60 0.23 3.06
CA PHE A 86 15.19 1.36 3.75
C PHE A 86 16.71 1.18 3.86
N GLY A 87 17.45 2.28 3.84
CA GLY A 87 18.91 2.29 3.96
C GLY A 87 19.58 1.33 2.96
N THR A 88 20.28 0.34 3.45
CA THR A 88 21.02 -0.65 2.65
C THR A 88 20.23 -1.89 2.27
N GLY A 89 18.90 -1.89 2.47
CA GLY A 89 18.02 -3.00 2.11
C GLY A 89 17.22 -3.60 3.26
N THR A 90 17.04 -2.85 4.36
CA THR A 90 16.15 -3.24 5.45
C THR A 90 14.70 -3.22 4.98
N THR A 91 13.98 -4.30 5.17
CA THR A 91 12.55 -4.40 4.86
C THR A 91 11.70 -3.64 5.87
N LEU A 92 10.44 -3.36 5.51
CA LEU A 92 9.49 -2.73 6.44
C LEU A 92 9.24 -3.62 7.66
N GLU A 93 9.13 -4.93 7.47
CA GLU A 93 8.92 -5.91 8.54
C GLU A 93 10.09 -5.96 9.53
N GLU A 94 11.32 -5.97 9.02
CA GLU A 94 12.53 -5.91 9.86
C GLU A 94 12.60 -4.63 10.67
N LEU A 95 12.24 -3.50 10.05
CA LEU A 95 12.20 -2.19 10.73
C LEU A 95 11.15 -2.18 11.86
N ILE A 96 9.97 -2.74 11.60
CA ILE A 96 8.91 -2.86 12.60
C ILE A 96 9.32 -3.78 13.75
N LEU A 97 9.94 -4.92 13.45
CA LEU A 97 10.41 -5.86 14.46
C LEU A 97 11.51 -5.25 15.33
N ALA A 98 12.52 -4.62 14.70
CA ALA A 98 13.57 -3.93 15.44
C ALA A 98 12.99 -2.85 16.37
N HIS A 99 12.04 -2.07 15.87
CA HIS A 99 11.35 -1.07 16.68
C HIS A 99 10.60 -1.70 17.86
N ALA A 100 9.92 -2.83 17.66
CA ALA A 100 9.12 -3.50 18.69
C ALA A 100 9.96 -4.08 19.82
N VAL A 101 11.17 -4.58 19.51
CA VAL A 101 12.09 -5.15 20.52
C VAL A 101 13.08 -4.14 21.08
N GLY A 102 13.07 -2.91 20.59
CA GLY A 102 13.96 -1.83 21.03
C GLY A 102 15.38 -1.91 20.44
N ASP A 103 15.56 -2.63 19.35
CA ASP A 103 16.83 -2.71 18.66
C ASP A 103 17.14 -1.44 17.86
N PRO A 104 18.41 -1.12 17.64
CA PRO A 104 18.81 0.01 16.81
C PRO A 104 18.26 -0.12 15.39
N ILE A 105 17.62 0.94 14.90
CA ILE A 105 17.16 1.05 13.51
C ILE A 105 18.25 1.75 12.70
N PRO A 106 18.90 1.04 11.75
CA PRO A 106 20.07 1.58 11.04
C PRO A 106 19.72 2.76 10.13
N SER A 107 18.58 2.73 9.48
CA SER A 107 18.06 3.84 8.66
C SER A 107 16.56 3.70 8.46
N ARG A 108 15.89 4.85 8.37
CA ARG A 108 14.48 4.96 7.98
C ARG A 108 14.32 5.62 6.61
N ASP A 109 15.43 5.96 5.98
CA ASP A 109 15.42 6.56 4.65
C ASP A 109 15.02 5.51 3.62
N ARG A 110 13.88 5.74 2.95
CA ARG A 110 13.44 4.85 1.88
C ARG A 110 14.45 4.86 0.73
N ARG A 111 14.78 3.69 0.20
CA ARG A 111 15.63 3.58 -0.98
C ARG A 111 15.05 4.38 -2.14
N SER A 112 15.94 5.02 -2.87
CA SER A 112 15.59 5.83 -4.05
C SER A 112 14.99 4.96 -5.17
N GLY A 113 14.18 5.58 -6.00
CA GLY A 113 13.53 4.95 -7.15
C GLY A 113 12.02 4.86 -6.96
N ALA A 114 11.32 4.90 -8.08
CA ALA A 114 9.89 4.67 -8.11
C ALA A 114 9.59 3.17 -8.10
N VAL A 115 8.66 2.78 -7.24
CA VAL A 115 8.15 1.41 -7.18
C VAL A 115 6.62 1.45 -7.06
N GLY A 116 5.96 0.37 -7.49
CA GLY A 116 4.51 0.29 -7.41
C GLY A 116 4.01 -1.13 -7.32
N VAL A 117 2.77 -1.25 -6.87
CA VAL A 117 2.00 -2.50 -6.85
C VAL A 117 0.74 -2.27 -7.66
N MET A 118 0.43 -3.23 -8.53
CA MET A 118 -0.85 -3.31 -9.22
C MET A 118 -1.62 -4.51 -8.66
N MET A 119 -2.77 -4.26 -8.09
CA MET A 119 -3.71 -5.29 -7.68
C MET A 119 -4.52 -5.76 -8.90
N ILE A 120 -4.67 -7.06 -9.09
CA ILE A 120 -5.39 -7.62 -10.25
C ILE A 120 -6.85 -7.82 -9.84
N PRO A 121 -7.79 -7.00 -10.34
CA PRO A 121 -9.19 -7.12 -9.96
C PRO A 121 -9.79 -8.46 -10.38
N ILE A 122 -10.76 -8.95 -9.60
CA ILE A 122 -11.54 -10.13 -9.96
C ILE A 122 -12.51 -9.76 -11.09
N PRO A 123 -12.36 -10.33 -12.29
CA PRO A 123 -13.12 -9.91 -13.47
C PRO A 123 -14.60 -10.31 -13.43
N GLY A 124 -14.97 -11.25 -12.58
CA GLY A 124 -16.34 -11.73 -12.48
C GLY A 124 -16.49 -12.94 -11.55
N ARG A 125 -17.73 -13.28 -11.27
CA ARG A 125 -18.08 -14.45 -10.42
C ARG A 125 -17.81 -15.76 -11.17
N GLY A 126 -17.11 -16.70 -10.51
CA GLY A 126 -16.82 -17.99 -11.15
C GLY A 126 -15.96 -18.91 -10.29
N ILE A 127 -15.40 -19.90 -10.95
CA ILE A 127 -14.36 -20.80 -10.39
C ILE A 127 -13.06 -20.51 -11.12
N LEU A 128 -12.04 -20.08 -10.41
CA LEU A 128 -10.73 -19.81 -10.99
C LEU A 128 -10.11 -21.10 -11.51
N LYS A 129 -9.97 -21.24 -12.82
CA LYS A 129 -9.37 -22.40 -13.47
C LYS A 129 -7.87 -22.25 -13.67
N GLY A 130 -7.41 -21.04 -13.81
CA GLY A 130 -6.01 -20.67 -14.01
C GLY A 130 -5.88 -19.20 -14.34
N VAL A 131 -4.64 -18.75 -14.38
CA VAL A 131 -4.26 -17.42 -14.88
C VAL A 131 -3.18 -17.65 -15.93
N ASP A 132 -3.45 -17.22 -17.15
CA ASP A 132 -2.52 -17.32 -18.26
C ASP A 132 -1.70 -16.04 -18.39
N GLY A 133 -0.53 -16.13 -19.06
CA GLY A 133 0.32 -14.98 -19.36
C GLY A 133 1.24 -14.54 -18.22
N ILE A 134 1.31 -15.25 -17.08
CA ILE A 134 2.18 -14.88 -15.95
C ILE A 134 3.66 -14.84 -16.37
N ALA A 135 4.12 -15.86 -17.11
CA ALA A 135 5.51 -15.93 -17.55
C ALA A 135 5.87 -14.83 -18.57
N GLU A 136 4.93 -14.44 -19.41
CA GLU A 136 5.05 -13.33 -20.35
C GLU A 136 5.13 -12.00 -19.61
N ALA A 137 4.24 -11.79 -18.68
CA ALA A 137 4.18 -10.59 -17.86
C ALA A 137 5.45 -10.41 -17.00
N GLN A 138 5.98 -11.50 -16.42
CA GLN A 138 7.24 -11.46 -15.67
C GLN A 138 8.47 -11.06 -16.51
N ARG A 139 8.41 -11.23 -17.84
CA ARG A 139 9.47 -10.79 -18.74
C ARG A 139 9.41 -9.32 -19.12
N VAL A 140 8.33 -8.63 -18.78
CA VAL A 140 8.22 -7.19 -19.04
C VAL A 140 9.22 -6.43 -18.16
N PRO A 141 10.08 -5.59 -18.74
CA PRO A 141 11.04 -4.80 -17.97
C PRO A 141 10.36 -3.99 -16.86
N GLY A 142 10.88 -4.07 -15.64
CA GLY A 142 10.33 -3.40 -14.46
C GLY A 142 9.35 -4.24 -13.65
N ILE A 143 8.87 -5.37 -14.16
CA ILE A 143 8.09 -6.31 -13.34
C ILE A 143 9.05 -7.15 -12.49
N THR A 144 8.97 -7.00 -11.17
CA THR A 144 9.82 -7.71 -10.20
C THR A 144 9.15 -8.97 -9.64
N GLY A 145 7.83 -9.06 -9.71
CA GLY A 145 7.09 -10.24 -9.24
C GLY A 145 5.61 -10.18 -9.60
N ILE A 146 4.99 -11.34 -9.66
CA ILE A 146 3.55 -11.51 -9.80
C ILE A 146 3.12 -12.60 -8.83
N GLU A 147 2.12 -12.32 -8.02
CA GLU A 147 1.58 -13.26 -7.03
C GLU A 147 0.07 -13.41 -7.25
N ILE A 148 -0.40 -14.63 -7.41
CA ILE A 148 -1.82 -14.95 -7.44
C ILE A 148 -2.17 -15.61 -6.12
N THR A 149 -2.94 -14.93 -5.29
CA THR A 149 -3.27 -15.40 -3.94
C THR A 149 -4.44 -16.38 -3.91
N VAL A 150 -5.31 -16.33 -4.91
CA VAL A 150 -6.47 -17.22 -5.02
C VAL A 150 -6.04 -18.56 -5.60
N LYS A 151 -6.33 -19.64 -4.89
CA LYS A 151 -5.98 -20.99 -5.33
C LYS A 151 -6.84 -21.44 -6.52
N ARG A 152 -6.22 -22.24 -7.41
CA ARG A 152 -6.93 -22.89 -8.51
C ARG A 152 -8.14 -23.69 -8.01
N ASN A 153 -9.23 -23.66 -8.74
CA ASN A 153 -10.53 -24.27 -8.43
C ASN A 153 -11.27 -23.66 -7.24
N HIS A 154 -10.80 -22.52 -6.68
CA HIS A 154 -11.57 -21.77 -5.71
C HIS A 154 -12.59 -20.87 -6.41
N ARG A 155 -13.70 -20.65 -5.69
CA ARG A 155 -14.72 -19.70 -6.12
C ARG A 155 -14.17 -18.28 -5.96
N ILE A 156 -14.31 -17.49 -7.00
CA ILE A 156 -14.06 -16.06 -7.00
C ILE A 156 -15.38 -15.30 -7.10
N VAL A 157 -15.48 -14.23 -6.34
CA VAL A 157 -16.66 -13.36 -6.29
C VAL A 157 -16.15 -11.94 -6.17
N PRO A 158 -16.48 -11.04 -7.11
CA PRO A 158 -16.08 -9.64 -7.02
C PRO A 158 -16.87 -8.93 -5.92
N LEU A 159 -16.46 -7.70 -5.61
CA LEU A 159 -17.21 -6.83 -4.72
C LEU A 159 -18.69 -6.66 -5.17
N PRO A 160 -19.63 -6.42 -4.20
CA PRO A 160 -19.39 -6.25 -2.77
C PRO A 160 -19.37 -7.55 -1.95
N GLU A 161 -19.76 -8.68 -2.53
CA GLU A 161 -19.95 -9.93 -1.77
C GLU A 161 -18.65 -10.73 -1.59
N GLY A 162 -17.60 -10.39 -2.31
CA GLY A 162 -16.34 -11.14 -2.32
C GLY A 162 -15.10 -10.30 -2.15
N ALA A 163 -13.97 -10.87 -2.57
CA ALA A 163 -12.68 -10.21 -2.52
C ALA A 163 -12.48 -9.27 -3.73
N SER A 164 -11.64 -8.25 -3.55
CA SER A 164 -11.32 -7.30 -4.61
C SER A 164 -10.37 -7.85 -5.65
N TYR A 165 -9.41 -8.70 -5.25
CA TYR A 165 -8.24 -9.05 -6.09
C TYR A 165 -7.95 -10.55 -6.12
N LEU A 166 -7.25 -10.96 -7.21
CA LEU A 166 -6.78 -12.34 -7.45
C LEU A 166 -5.56 -12.72 -6.60
#